data_565dc50847de6947a20c15605417ce51
#
_entry.id   565dc50847de6947a20c15605417ce51
#
_cell.length_a   1.000
_cell.length_b   1.000
_cell.length_c   1.000
_cell.angle_alpha   90.00
_cell.angle_beta   90.00
_cell.angle_gamma   90.00
#
_symmetry.space_group_name_H-M   'P 1'
#
loop_
_entity.id
_entity.type
_entity.pdbx_description
1 polymer ?
#
loop_
_entity_poly.entity_id
_entity_poly.type
_entity_poly.pdbx_seq_one_letter_code
_entity_poly.pdbx_strand_id
1 'polypeptide(L)'
;MVRPAFLGFNIARSALFTQQQNLDLTGHNIANAGVEGYSRQRLHLQAAPDIYGLGAIYPGSVGQGVQADRLQRLRDEFLDKEYRLKTQEQSYYQTRLNYTERMETSLGELGESGLGLTIEKFFNSFQEASLRPDDRALRQTVVAAGNDLSYGLRSFFEDVYRLQEDADRDLTQSVDRANQISMQLAQLNEQISLRVNLGETPGDLMDQRDRLLDEIGSLLKIQIQTFENGTVQVQSDGKALVSQNVWHAIELRREPDLLRGQNPVGFPATLNRGDLVINGVDILGSDPPLNIATSANAGLLVNQINLRTGQTGVTAALDPSGRLILTGTGNGSNLINLEVTGTGLTLTGLSGGDYTLTNSTSLQVGDSIYMNQPGGKIESLLDTKTRVLPDTLNRVHQLAASLIRRVNTIHSQAFDLNGQSNRPFFTGTNPSNLAVSGTIQADPALLALAADASFPPGDGSQARAIYQLRFQATIGGESLEDYYRTLVTTMGNTIGQARERTETLDLVKASVDNQRQSVSGVNLDEELANMLQFQRSFSAAARVMTTMDEMLNQIVNGLGA
;
A
#
# COMPACT_ATOMS: atom_id res chain seq x y z
N MET A 1 -23.89 -67.15 34.72
CA MET A 1 -23.65 -65.79 34.18
C MET A 1 -24.14 -65.77 32.75
N VAL A 2 -25.33 -65.20 32.49
CA VAL A 2 -25.82 -65.06 31.11
C VAL A 2 -25.12 -63.81 30.56
N ARG A 3 -24.09 -63.98 29.74
CA ARG A 3 -23.60 -62.90 28.87
C ARG A 3 -24.74 -62.50 27.96
N PRO A 4 -25.03 -61.20 27.81
CA PRO A 4 -26.06 -60.81 26.86
C PRO A 4 -25.67 -61.36 25.50
N ALA A 5 -26.50 -62.23 24.89
CA ALA A 5 -26.24 -62.89 23.63
C ALA A 5 -25.93 -61.87 22.48
N PHE A 6 -26.35 -60.63 22.65
CA PHE A 6 -26.19 -59.56 21.70
C PHE A 6 -24.93 -58.69 21.90
N LEU A 7 -24.08 -58.93 22.93
CA LEU A 7 -22.91 -58.11 23.17
C LEU A 7 -21.92 -58.18 21.98
N GLY A 8 -21.62 -59.39 21.52
CA GLY A 8 -20.73 -59.56 20.36
C GLY A 8 -21.29 -58.97 19.07
N PHE A 9 -22.62 -59.03 18.87
CA PHE A 9 -23.29 -58.40 17.76
C PHE A 9 -23.18 -56.86 17.80
N ASN A 10 -23.39 -56.27 18.98
CA ASN A 10 -23.24 -54.83 19.16
C ASN A 10 -21.81 -54.35 18.94
N ILE A 11 -20.80 -55.10 19.40
CA ILE A 11 -19.37 -54.81 19.14
C ILE A 11 -19.08 -54.88 17.64
N ALA A 12 -19.52 -55.91 16.93
CA ALA A 12 -19.31 -56.07 15.49
C ALA A 12 -20.02 -54.95 14.71
N ARG A 13 -21.25 -54.57 15.09
CA ARG A 13 -22.01 -53.49 14.49
C ARG A 13 -21.31 -52.14 14.69
N SER A 14 -20.85 -51.83 15.90
CA SER A 14 -20.15 -50.58 16.18
C SER A 14 -18.84 -50.50 15.39
N ALA A 15 -18.10 -51.61 15.28
CA ALA A 15 -16.87 -51.66 14.48
C ALA A 15 -17.17 -51.44 12.99
N LEU A 16 -18.18 -52.12 12.42
CA LEU A 16 -18.58 -51.90 11.04
C LEU A 16 -18.90 -50.46 10.71
N PHE A 17 -19.74 -49.83 11.54
CA PHE A 17 -20.14 -48.44 11.36
C PHE A 17 -18.95 -47.49 11.42
N THR A 18 -18.07 -47.68 12.39
CA THR A 18 -16.87 -46.85 12.56
C THR A 18 -15.88 -47.04 11.40
N GLN A 19 -15.69 -48.30 10.90
CA GLN A 19 -14.81 -48.52 9.76
C GLN A 19 -15.38 -47.94 8.46
N GLN A 20 -16.69 -47.94 8.29
CA GLN A 20 -17.34 -47.29 7.15
C GLN A 20 -17.10 -45.77 7.20
N GLN A 21 -17.29 -45.13 8.35
CA GLN A 21 -17.02 -43.70 8.51
C GLN A 21 -15.54 -43.36 8.21
N ASN A 22 -14.60 -44.21 8.65
CA ASN A 22 -13.18 -44.03 8.30
C ASN A 22 -12.92 -44.16 6.80
N LEU A 23 -13.57 -45.11 6.10
CA LEU A 23 -13.45 -45.26 4.65
C LEU A 23 -14.01 -44.04 3.91
N ASP A 24 -15.18 -43.55 4.31
CA ASP A 24 -15.82 -42.38 3.72
C ASP A 24 -14.93 -41.14 3.90
N LEU A 25 -14.35 -40.98 5.11
CA LEU A 25 -13.45 -39.86 5.43
C LEU A 25 -12.14 -39.95 4.64
N THR A 26 -11.54 -41.15 4.54
CA THR A 26 -10.32 -41.35 3.75
C THR A 26 -10.58 -41.05 2.27
N GLY A 27 -11.74 -41.50 1.75
CA GLY A 27 -12.20 -41.13 0.40
C GLY A 27 -12.34 -39.62 0.21
N HIS A 28 -12.89 -38.92 1.20
CA HIS A 28 -13.00 -37.47 1.21
C HIS A 28 -11.65 -36.78 1.22
N ASN A 29 -10.69 -37.22 2.06
CA ASN A 29 -9.31 -36.69 2.08
C ASN A 29 -8.65 -36.89 0.70
N ILE A 30 -8.73 -38.06 0.10
CA ILE A 30 -8.14 -38.34 -1.21
C ILE A 30 -8.77 -37.48 -2.30
N ALA A 31 -10.09 -37.32 -2.31
CA ALA A 31 -10.79 -36.51 -3.29
C ALA A 31 -10.41 -35.02 -3.22
N ASN A 32 -10.08 -34.51 -2.03
CA ASN A 32 -9.74 -33.14 -1.79
C ASN A 32 -8.23 -32.89 -1.65
N ALA A 33 -7.37 -33.86 -1.87
CA ALA A 33 -5.91 -33.75 -1.72
C ALA A 33 -5.29 -32.65 -2.58
N GLY A 34 -5.88 -32.32 -3.75
CA GLY A 34 -5.45 -31.26 -4.65
C GLY A 34 -6.15 -29.92 -4.42
N VAL A 35 -7.05 -29.79 -3.44
CA VAL A 35 -7.78 -28.55 -3.17
C VAL A 35 -6.93 -27.66 -2.26
N GLU A 36 -6.62 -26.46 -2.73
CA GLU A 36 -5.85 -25.50 -1.96
C GLU A 36 -6.55 -25.13 -0.64
N GLY A 37 -5.80 -25.17 0.45
CA GLY A 37 -6.30 -24.85 1.79
C GLY A 37 -7.12 -25.96 2.45
N TYR A 38 -7.27 -27.12 1.81
CA TYR A 38 -7.90 -28.29 2.45
C TYR A 38 -7.02 -28.82 3.57
N SER A 39 -7.62 -29.12 4.71
CA SER A 39 -6.94 -29.72 5.86
C SER A 39 -7.36 -31.18 6.01
N ARG A 40 -6.37 -32.08 6.10
CA ARG A 40 -6.59 -33.50 6.38
C ARG A 40 -7.47 -33.67 7.61
N GLN A 41 -8.48 -34.51 7.51
CA GLN A 41 -9.41 -34.82 8.58
C GLN A 41 -9.17 -36.23 9.12
N ARG A 42 -9.34 -36.40 10.42
CA ARG A 42 -9.21 -37.70 11.10
C ARG A 42 -10.35 -37.91 12.06
N LEU A 43 -10.87 -39.12 12.08
CA LEU A 43 -11.89 -39.54 13.04
C LEU A 43 -11.22 -39.91 14.37
N HIS A 44 -11.59 -39.23 15.45
CA HIS A 44 -11.13 -39.60 16.79
C HIS A 44 -12.03 -40.73 17.32
N LEU A 45 -11.39 -41.86 17.68
CA LEU A 45 -12.09 -43.07 18.13
C LEU A 45 -11.89 -43.21 19.64
N GLN A 46 -12.96 -43.57 20.32
CA GLN A 46 -12.91 -43.93 21.74
C GLN A 46 -13.61 -45.26 22.00
N ALA A 47 -13.21 -45.96 23.07
CA ALA A 47 -13.93 -47.14 23.51
C ALA A 47 -15.37 -46.75 23.92
N ALA A 48 -16.36 -47.49 23.43
CA ALA A 48 -17.74 -47.23 23.82
C ALA A 48 -17.90 -47.44 25.34
N PRO A 49 -18.56 -46.50 26.06
CA PRO A 49 -18.70 -46.58 27.49
C PRO A 49 -19.49 -47.85 27.92
N ASP A 50 -19.16 -48.39 29.08
CA ASP A 50 -19.88 -49.53 29.65
C ASP A 50 -21.28 -49.06 30.09
N ILE A 51 -22.32 -49.73 29.54
CA ILE A 51 -23.75 -49.37 29.80
C ILE A 51 -24.14 -49.54 31.27
N TYR A 52 -23.39 -50.35 32.01
CA TYR A 52 -23.88 -50.72 33.36
C TYR A 52 -23.32 -49.89 34.52
N GLY A 53 -22.32 -49.03 34.30
CA GLY A 53 -21.77 -48.21 35.42
C GLY A 53 -21.30 -49.03 36.63
N LEU A 54 -21.28 -50.35 36.53
CA LEU A 54 -21.08 -51.33 37.58
C LEU A 54 -19.67 -51.94 37.58
N GLY A 55 -18.72 -51.28 36.91
CA GLY A 55 -17.36 -51.74 36.81
C GLY A 55 -16.63 -52.00 38.16
N ALA A 56 -17.20 -51.53 39.24
CA ALA A 56 -16.70 -51.85 40.59
C ALA A 56 -17.27 -53.16 41.16
N ILE A 57 -18.31 -53.74 40.57
CA ILE A 57 -19.01 -54.88 41.16
C ILE A 57 -18.73 -56.19 40.40
N TYR A 58 -18.29 -56.13 39.15
CA TYR A 58 -17.93 -57.30 38.32
C TYR A 58 -16.55 -57.17 37.73
N PRO A 59 -15.51 -57.78 38.27
CA PRO A 59 -14.20 -57.85 37.64
C PRO A 59 -14.32 -58.67 36.34
N GLY A 60 -14.15 -57.99 35.20
CA GLY A 60 -14.17 -58.61 33.85
C GLY A 60 -15.26 -58.10 32.92
N SER A 61 -15.78 -56.88 33.08
CA SER A 61 -16.66 -56.28 32.06
C SER A 61 -15.89 -56.11 30.76
N VAL A 62 -16.45 -56.68 29.67
CA VAL A 62 -15.88 -56.52 28.31
C VAL A 62 -16.49 -55.22 27.74
N GLY A 63 -15.64 -54.33 27.22
CA GLY A 63 -16.06 -53.05 26.60
C GLY A 63 -17.03 -53.29 25.42
N GLN A 64 -17.89 -52.33 25.12
CA GLN A 64 -18.98 -52.43 24.13
C GLN A 64 -18.55 -52.11 22.68
N GLY A 65 -17.25 -52.13 22.42
CA GLY A 65 -16.72 -51.86 21.07
C GLY A 65 -16.12 -50.44 20.98
N VAL A 66 -16.20 -49.86 19.81
CA VAL A 66 -15.61 -48.56 19.46
C VAL A 66 -16.69 -47.60 18.96
N GLN A 67 -16.58 -46.34 19.31
CA GLN A 67 -17.41 -45.30 18.72
C GLN A 67 -16.57 -44.16 18.19
N ALA A 68 -17.06 -43.50 17.17
CA ALA A 68 -16.53 -42.25 16.71
C ALA A 68 -16.92 -41.16 17.72
N ASP A 69 -15.92 -40.46 18.27
CA ASP A 69 -16.13 -39.35 19.22
C ASP A 69 -16.33 -38.04 18.46
N ARG A 70 -15.36 -37.67 17.65
CA ARG A 70 -15.37 -36.44 16.90
C ARG A 70 -14.52 -36.52 15.62
N LEU A 71 -14.88 -35.69 14.66
CA LEU A 71 -14.05 -35.38 13.50
C LEU A 71 -13.02 -34.31 13.90
N GLN A 72 -11.76 -34.58 13.67
CA GLN A 72 -10.66 -33.65 13.97
C GLN A 72 -9.95 -33.26 12.69
N ARG A 73 -9.79 -31.95 12.48
CA ARG A 73 -8.89 -31.40 11.45
C ARG A 73 -7.45 -31.42 11.97
N LEU A 74 -6.53 -31.90 11.14
CA LEU A 74 -5.09 -31.87 11.47
C LEU A 74 -4.53 -30.52 11.03
N ARG A 75 -4.37 -29.63 12.01
CA ARG A 75 -3.90 -28.27 11.78
C ARG A 75 -3.10 -27.78 12.99
N ASP A 76 -2.09 -26.94 12.72
CA ASP A 76 -1.28 -26.30 13.74
C ASP A 76 -1.52 -24.79 13.71
N GLU A 77 -2.18 -24.26 14.73
CA GLU A 77 -2.54 -22.84 14.85
C GLU A 77 -1.29 -21.94 14.94
N PHE A 78 -0.19 -22.46 15.49
CA PHE A 78 1.06 -21.70 15.57
C PHE A 78 1.66 -21.51 14.17
N LEU A 79 1.71 -22.57 13.36
CA LEU A 79 2.19 -22.48 11.97
C LEU A 79 1.29 -21.61 11.11
N ASP A 80 -0.02 -21.66 11.30
CA ASP A 80 -0.98 -20.79 10.61
C ASP A 80 -0.75 -19.30 10.95
N LYS A 81 -0.53 -19.00 12.23
CA LYS A 81 -0.22 -17.64 12.69
C LYS A 81 1.11 -17.15 12.11
N GLU A 82 2.15 -17.99 12.13
CA GLU A 82 3.46 -17.64 11.60
C GLU A 82 3.40 -17.41 10.07
N TYR A 83 2.69 -18.29 9.35
CA TYR A 83 2.46 -18.13 7.91
C TYR A 83 1.80 -16.79 7.58
N ARG A 84 0.73 -16.42 8.29
CA ARG A 84 0.02 -15.15 8.10
C ARG A 84 0.90 -13.95 8.41
N LEU A 85 1.71 -14.03 9.47
CA LEU A 85 2.67 -12.98 9.81
C LEU A 85 3.71 -12.79 8.69
N LYS A 86 4.29 -13.90 8.18
CA LYS A 86 5.28 -13.81 7.08
C LYS A 86 4.65 -13.36 5.77
N THR A 87 3.42 -13.77 5.48
CA THR A 87 2.66 -13.31 4.31
C THR A 87 2.37 -11.81 4.39
N GLN A 88 2.00 -11.29 5.56
CA GLN A 88 1.77 -9.87 5.79
C GLN A 88 3.03 -9.04 5.56
N GLU A 89 4.17 -9.45 6.16
CA GLU A 89 5.46 -8.78 6.00
C GLU A 89 5.92 -8.80 4.54
N GLN A 90 5.82 -9.95 3.88
CA GLN A 90 6.18 -10.13 2.48
C GLN A 90 5.31 -9.25 1.56
N SER A 91 4.00 -9.20 1.77
CA SER A 91 3.08 -8.36 0.97
C SER A 91 3.39 -6.87 1.12
N TYR A 92 3.80 -6.43 2.31
CA TYR A 92 4.23 -5.05 2.54
C TYR A 92 5.46 -4.70 1.69
N TYR A 93 6.54 -5.49 1.79
CA TYR A 93 7.79 -5.20 1.08
C TYR A 93 7.67 -5.42 -0.43
N GLN A 94 6.92 -6.44 -0.87
CA GLN A 94 6.66 -6.68 -2.29
C GLN A 94 5.90 -5.51 -2.94
N THR A 95 4.90 -4.98 -2.25
CA THR A 95 4.15 -3.81 -2.74
C THR A 95 5.05 -2.58 -2.81
N ARG A 96 5.85 -2.34 -1.77
CA ARG A 96 6.82 -1.23 -1.74
C ARG A 96 7.84 -1.35 -2.86
N LEU A 97 8.41 -2.54 -3.07
CA LEU A 97 9.36 -2.83 -4.14
C LEU A 97 8.76 -2.50 -5.51
N ASN A 98 7.56 -2.95 -5.78
CA ASN A 98 6.87 -2.71 -7.06
C ASN A 98 6.77 -1.21 -7.38
N TYR A 99 6.30 -0.39 -6.43
CA TYR A 99 6.15 1.05 -6.65
C TYR A 99 7.50 1.77 -6.77
N THR A 100 8.50 1.38 -5.96
CA THR A 100 9.83 2.01 -6.02
C THR A 100 10.59 1.63 -7.28
N GLU A 101 10.47 0.42 -7.79
CA GLU A 101 11.05 -0.01 -9.08
C GLU A 101 10.38 0.72 -10.26
N ARG A 102 9.06 0.91 -10.24
CA ARG A 102 8.36 1.70 -11.26
C ARG A 102 8.82 3.16 -11.24
N MET A 103 9.05 3.73 -10.06
CA MET A 103 9.58 5.08 -9.91
C MET A 103 11.04 5.19 -10.43
N GLU A 104 11.90 4.20 -10.17
CA GLU A 104 13.26 4.12 -10.72
C GLU A 104 13.24 4.06 -12.26
N THR A 105 12.35 3.23 -12.80
CA THR A 105 12.18 3.11 -14.25
C THR A 105 11.83 4.45 -14.90
N SER A 106 11.01 5.28 -14.23
CA SER A 106 10.62 6.61 -14.72
C SER A 106 11.78 7.62 -14.72
N LEU A 107 12.83 7.41 -13.90
CA LEU A 107 14.05 8.22 -13.94
C LEU A 107 14.90 7.97 -15.19
N GLY A 108 14.80 6.77 -15.80
CA GLY A 108 15.53 6.41 -17.00
C GLY A 108 17.05 6.33 -16.82
N GLU A 109 17.57 6.25 -15.58
CA GLU A 109 19.01 6.31 -15.26
C GLU A 109 19.83 5.14 -15.87
N LEU A 110 19.16 4.05 -16.21
CA LEU A 110 19.81 2.89 -16.86
C LEU A 110 20.07 3.07 -18.35
N GLY A 111 19.68 4.23 -18.94
CA GLY A 111 19.79 4.53 -20.36
C GLY A 111 20.64 5.78 -20.68
N GLU A 112 20.87 6.01 -21.97
CA GLU A 112 21.59 7.21 -22.48
C GLU A 112 20.79 8.53 -22.33
N SER A 113 19.57 8.45 -21.84
CA SER A 113 18.62 9.57 -21.67
C SER A 113 18.26 9.83 -20.20
N GLY A 114 19.01 9.31 -19.24
CA GLY A 114 18.79 9.54 -17.82
C GLY A 114 18.76 11.02 -17.45
N LEU A 115 17.93 11.36 -16.47
CA LEU A 115 17.76 12.75 -16.03
C LEU A 115 19.08 13.35 -15.52
N GLY A 116 19.94 12.56 -14.86
CA GLY A 116 21.28 12.98 -14.44
C GLY A 116 22.17 13.40 -15.60
N LEU A 117 22.21 12.58 -16.66
CA LEU A 117 22.97 12.91 -17.87
C LEU A 117 22.39 14.15 -18.58
N THR A 118 21.07 14.33 -18.53
CA THR A 118 20.41 15.50 -19.12
C THR A 118 20.77 16.79 -18.36
N ILE A 119 20.83 16.74 -17.01
CA ILE A 119 21.32 17.84 -16.18
C ILE A 119 22.78 18.17 -16.53
N GLU A 120 23.63 17.16 -16.65
CA GLU A 120 25.03 17.35 -17.03
C GLU A 120 25.18 17.99 -18.42
N LYS A 121 24.49 17.46 -19.43
CA LYS A 121 24.48 18.00 -20.80
C LYS A 121 24.04 19.47 -20.83
N PHE A 122 23.03 19.80 -20.03
CA PHE A 122 22.56 21.19 -19.93
C PHE A 122 23.66 22.13 -19.45
N PHE A 123 24.32 21.84 -18.36
CA PHE A 123 25.40 22.69 -17.86
C PHE A 123 26.63 22.71 -18.79
N ASN A 124 27.01 21.56 -19.35
CA ASN A 124 28.14 21.47 -20.29
C ASN A 124 27.89 22.30 -21.57
N SER A 125 26.64 22.37 -22.07
CA SER A 125 26.29 23.21 -23.22
C SER A 125 26.57 24.69 -22.97
N PHE A 126 26.33 25.21 -21.74
CA PHE A 126 26.71 26.56 -21.36
C PHE A 126 28.22 26.75 -21.27
N GLN A 127 28.97 25.73 -20.82
CA GLN A 127 30.43 25.76 -20.83
C GLN A 127 30.97 25.91 -22.26
N GLU A 128 30.46 25.11 -23.20
CA GLU A 128 30.87 25.18 -24.60
C GLU A 128 30.51 26.52 -25.23
N ALA A 129 29.29 27.02 -25.00
CA ALA A 129 28.84 28.32 -25.46
C ALA A 129 29.67 29.47 -24.86
N SER A 130 30.22 29.30 -23.63
CA SER A 130 31.07 30.32 -23.02
C SER A 130 32.40 30.56 -23.75
N LEU A 131 32.89 29.58 -24.51
CA LEU A 131 34.15 29.66 -25.26
C LEU A 131 33.99 30.39 -26.61
N ARG A 132 32.80 30.30 -27.20
CA ARG A 132 32.43 30.93 -28.48
C ARG A 132 31.00 31.43 -28.40
N PRO A 133 30.76 32.54 -27.68
CA PRO A 133 29.41 33.02 -27.37
C PRO A 133 28.67 33.61 -28.58
N ASP A 134 29.34 33.91 -29.67
CA ASP A 134 28.78 34.34 -30.95
C ASP A 134 28.35 33.17 -31.86
N ASP A 135 28.79 31.92 -31.59
CA ASP A 135 28.46 30.76 -32.40
C ASP A 135 26.98 30.36 -32.26
N ARG A 136 26.23 30.54 -33.34
CA ARG A 136 24.78 30.28 -33.38
C ARG A 136 24.47 28.80 -33.15
N ALA A 137 25.34 27.88 -33.60
CA ALA A 137 25.10 26.45 -33.38
C ALA A 137 25.23 26.08 -31.90
N LEU A 138 26.22 26.61 -31.19
CA LEU A 138 26.37 26.37 -29.77
C LEU A 138 25.20 26.97 -28.96
N ARG A 139 24.72 28.15 -29.34
CA ARG A 139 23.50 28.73 -28.74
C ARG A 139 22.28 27.84 -28.94
N GLN A 140 22.12 27.26 -30.13
CA GLN A 140 21.04 26.32 -30.41
C GLN A 140 21.18 25.03 -29.60
N THR A 141 22.40 24.55 -29.37
CA THR A 141 22.68 23.40 -28.48
C THR A 141 22.27 23.68 -27.03
N VAL A 142 22.51 24.89 -26.51
CA VAL A 142 22.04 25.31 -25.18
C VAL A 142 20.52 25.27 -25.09
N VAL A 143 19.82 25.80 -26.10
CA VAL A 143 18.34 25.80 -26.14
C VAL A 143 17.81 24.37 -26.22
N ALA A 144 18.43 23.51 -27.03
CA ALA A 144 18.05 22.08 -27.14
C ALA A 144 18.25 21.35 -25.81
N ALA A 145 19.41 21.51 -25.17
CA ALA A 145 19.70 20.91 -23.87
C ALA A 145 18.74 21.42 -22.76
N GLY A 146 18.36 22.70 -22.81
CA GLY A 146 17.34 23.26 -21.91
C GLY A 146 15.95 22.66 -22.12
N ASN A 147 15.57 22.40 -23.38
CA ASN A 147 14.32 21.72 -23.69
C ASN A 147 14.32 20.27 -23.22
N ASP A 148 15.42 19.53 -23.47
CA ASP A 148 15.57 18.14 -23.03
C ASP A 148 15.46 18.05 -21.50
N LEU A 149 16.14 18.94 -20.78
CA LEU A 149 16.07 19.01 -19.32
C LEU A 149 14.65 19.33 -18.83
N SER A 150 13.99 20.29 -19.46
CA SER A 150 12.62 20.67 -19.12
C SER A 150 11.65 19.50 -19.35
N TYR A 151 11.82 18.79 -20.45
CA TYR A 151 11.03 17.62 -20.77
C TYR A 151 11.27 16.47 -19.77
N GLY A 152 12.54 16.16 -19.46
CA GLY A 152 12.90 15.08 -18.53
C GLY A 152 12.35 15.32 -17.12
N LEU A 153 12.49 16.53 -16.58
CA LEU A 153 11.95 16.90 -15.27
C LEU A 153 10.43 16.83 -15.24
N ARG A 154 9.77 17.32 -16.29
CA ARG A 154 8.32 17.29 -16.39
C ARG A 154 7.81 15.85 -16.53
N SER A 155 8.39 15.04 -17.41
CA SER A 155 8.00 13.64 -17.62
C SER A 155 8.13 12.83 -16.33
N PHE A 156 9.26 12.96 -15.64
CA PHE A 156 9.45 12.27 -14.36
C PHE A 156 8.42 12.70 -13.30
N PHE A 157 8.17 14.00 -13.19
CA PHE A 157 7.16 14.52 -12.27
C PHE A 157 5.76 13.96 -12.57
N GLU A 158 5.35 13.95 -13.84
CA GLU A 158 4.06 13.42 -14.28
C GLU A 158 3.96 11.91 -14.06
N ASP A 159 5.04 11.16 -14.26
CA ASP A 159 5.08 9.72 -14.03
C ASP A 159 4.91 9.38 -12.54
N VAL A 160 5.63 10.08 -11.65
CA VAL A 160 5.48 9.89 -10.20
C VAL A 160 4.08 10.30 -9.73
N TYR A 161 3.51 11.34 -10.31
CA TYR A 161 2.13 11.73 -10.03
C TYR A 161 1.12 10.64 -10.44
N ARG A 162 1.29 10.05 -11.64
CA ARG A 162 0.47 8.89 -12.06
C ARG A 162 0.62 7.69 -11.14
N LEU A 163 1.83 7.43 -10.64
CA LEU A 163 2.06 6.37 -9.64
C LEU A 163 1.28 6.63 -8.34
N GLN A 164 1.12 7.88 -7.94
CA GLN A 164 0.33 8.25 -6.77
C GLN A 164 -1.17 7.96 -6.98
N GLU A 165 -1.70 8.23 -8.18
CA GLU A 165 -3.07 7.87 -8.54
C GLU A 165 -3.26 6.34 -8.62
N ASP A 166 -2.27 5.61 -9.15
CA ASP A 166 -2.27 4.14 -9.16
C ASP A 166 -2.32 3.59 -7.74
N ALA A 167 -1.48 4.11 -6.83
CA ALA A 167 -1.45 3.69 -5.44
C ALA A 167 -2.79 3.96 -4.72
N ASP A 168 -3.48 5.06 -5.05
CA ASP A 168 -4.81 5.35 -4.50
C ASP A 168 -5.87 4.36 -5.01
N ARG A 169 -5.82 3.99 -6.29
CA ARG A 169 -6.73 2.96 -6.85
C ARG A 169 -6.47 1.59 -6.24
N ASP A 170 -5.20 1.18 -6.15
CA ASP A 170 -4.82 -0.11 -5.55
C ASP A 170 -5.18 -0.17 -4.06
N LEU A 171 -5.03 0.94 -3.34
CA LEU A 171 -5.45 1.06 -1.95
C LEU A 171 -6.96 0.89 -1.81
N THR A 172 -7.74 1.56 -2.65
CA THR A 172 -9.21 1.44 -2.65
C THR A 172 -9.64 0.00 -2.91
N GLN A 173 -9.09 -0.63 -3.95
CA GLN A 173 -9.40 -2.03 -4.28
C GLN A 173 -9.00 -3.00 -3.16
N SER A 174 -7.87 -2.75 -2.50
CA SER A 174 -7.40 -3.60 -1.39
C SER A 174 -8.29 -3.47 -0.16
N VAL A 175 -8.79 -2.26 0.14
CA VAL A 175 -9.76 -2.02 1.21
C VAL A 175 -11.11 -2.66 0.89
N ASP A 176 -11.60 -2.51 -0.34
CA ASP A 176 -12.85 -3.15 -0.78
C ASP A 176 -12.75 -4.68 -0.67
N ARG A 177 -11.60 -5.25 -1.04
CA ARG A 177 -11.36 -6.69 -0.90
C ARG A 177 -11.32 -7.14 0.56
N ALA A 178 -10.68 -6.39 1.44
CA ALA A 178 -10.67 -6.65 2.88
C ALA A 178 -12.08 -6.60 3.48
N ASN A 179 -12.92 -5.66 3.05
CA ASN A 179 -14.32 -5.55 3.46
C ASN A 179 -15.15 -6.75 2.98
N GLN A 180 -14.99 -7.18 1.72
CA GLN A 180 -15.65 -8.37 1.19
C GLN A 180 -15.27 -9.63 1.97
N ILE A 181 -13.98 -9.80 2.28
CA ILE A 181 -13.51 -10.93 3.09
C ILE A 181 -14.10 -10.87 4.49
N SER A 182 -14.11 -9.70 5.14
CA SER A 182 -14.69 -9.52 6.47
C SER A 182 -16.17 -9.89 6.52
N MET A 183 -16.94 -9.50 5.50
CA MET A 183 -18.34 -9.90 5.36
C MET A 183 -18.50 -11.42 5.19
N GLN A 184 -17.69 -12.04 4.34
CA GLN A 184 -17.72 -13.49 4.13
C GLN A 184 -17.31 -14.26 5.39
N LEU A 185 -16.33 -13.78 6.15
CA LEU A 185 -15.92 -14.35 7.43
C LEU A 185 -17.06 -14.31 8.46
N ALA A 186 -17.81 -13.20 8.52
CA ALA A 186 -18.97 -13.09 9.41
C ALA A 186 -20.08 -14.10 9.04
N GLN A 187 -20.35 -14.29 7.74
CA GLN A 187 -21.31 -15.28 7.26
C GLN A 187 -20.87 -16.73 7.56
N LEU A 188 -19.56 -17.01 7.37
CA LEU A 188 -19.02 -18.35 7.71
C LEU A 188 -19.05 -18.60 9.22
N ASN A 189 -18.76 -17.60 10.04
CA ASN A 189 -18.89 -17.71 11.48
C ASN A 189 -20.32 -18.12 11.90
N GLU A 190 -21.35 -17.52 11.30
CA GLU A 190 -22.75 -17.89 11.56
C GLU A 190 -23.01 -19.35 11.19
N GLN A 191 -22.61 -19.77 9.98
CA GLN A 191 -22.80 -21.15 9.51
C GLN A 191 -22.05 -22.16 10.38
N ILE A 192 -20.80 -21.87 10.76
CA ILE A 192 -19.97 -22.73 11.60
C ILE A 192 -20.61 -22.85 13.00
N SER A 193 -21.02 -21.72 13.60
CA SER A 193 -21.64 -21.73 14.92
C SER A 193 -22.92 -22.58 14.95
N LEU A 194 -23.76 -22.48 13.93
CA LEU A 194 -24.97 -23.30 13.82
C LEU A 194 -24.65 -24.79 13.81
N ARG A 195 -23.63 -25.22 13.03
CA ARG A 195 -23.23 -26.61 12.94
C ARG A 195 -22.56 -27.13 14.22
N VAL A 196 -21.67 -26.32 14.82
CA VAL A 196 -20.99 -26.67 16.06
C VAL A 196 -21.99 -26.82 17.21
N ASN A 197 -23.00 -25.95 17.29
CA ASN A 197 -24.07 -26.05 18.31
C ASN A 197 -24.95 -27.31 18.13
N LEU A 198 -24.99 -27.89 16.92
CA LEU A 198 -25.61 -29.19 16.64
C LEU A 198 -24.67 -30.39 16.95
N GLY A 199 -23.45 -30.13 17.42
CA GLY A 199 -22.44 -31.14 17.72
C GLY A 199 -21.65 -31.62 16.49
N GLU A 200 -21.75 -30.93 15.34
CA GLU A 200 -21.01 -31.23 14.12
C GLU A 200 -19.65 -30.49 14.09
N THR A 201 -18.68 -31.05 13.38
CA THR A 201 -17.42 -30.38 13.05
C THR A 201 -17.42 -30.05 11.55
N PRO A 202 -17.80 -28.81 11.13
CA PRO A 202 -17.92 -28.46 9.72
C PRO A 202 -16.54 -28.15 9.10
N GLY A 203 -15.73 -29.19 8.84
CA GLY A 203 -14.33 -29.05 8.40
C GLY A 203 -14.17 -28.18 7.17
N ASP A 204 -15.01 -28.37 6.15
CA ASP A 204 -14.92 -27.65 4.87
C ASP A 204 -15.22 -26.13 5.01
N LEU A 205 -16.20 -25.78 5.88
CA LEU A 205 -16.50 -24.37 6.19
C LEU A 205 -15.33 -23.73 6.95
N MET A 206 -14.70 -24.49 7.85
CA MET A 206 -13.51 -24.02 8.58
C MET A 206 -12.32 -23.85 7.64
N ASP A 207 -12.12 -24.74 6.65
CA ASP A 207 -11.08 -24.61 5.64
C ASP A 207 -11.31 -23.37 4.75
N GLN A 208 -12.56 -23.13 4.34
CA GLN A 208 -12.92 -21.93 3.59
C GLN A 208 -12.66 -20.65 4.40
N ARG A 209 -13.01 -20.65 5.68
CA ARG A 209 -12.71 -19.54 6.60
C ARG A 209 -11.21 -19.29 6.70
N ASP A 210 -10.41 -20.34 6.87
CA ASP A 210 -8.98 -20.23 7.06
C ASP A 210 -8.26 -19.71 5.81
N ARG A 211 -8.74 -20.05 4.59
CA ARG A 211 -8.28 -19.43 3.34
C ARG A 211 -8.54 -17.92 3.31
N LEU A 212 -9.75 -17.51 3.73
CA LEU A 212 -10.06 -16.08 3.81
C LEU A 212 -9.23 -15.35 4.86
N LEU A 213 -8.89 -16.04 5.98
CA LEU A 213 -7.98 -15.51 6.99
C LEU A 213 -6.55 -15.38 6.46
N ASP A 214 -6.09 -16.30 5.63
CA ASP A 214 -4.77 -16.21 4.98
C ASP A 214 -4.75 -15.07 3.96
N GLU A 215 -5.84 -14.88 3.19
CA GLU A 215 -5.95 -13.79 2.23
C GLU A 215 -6.01 -12.41 2.90
N ILE A 216 -6.86 -12.20 3.92
CA ILE A 216 -6.92 -10.93 4.63
C ILE A 216 -5.62 -10.64 5.38
N GLY A 217 -4.90 -11.69 5.82
CA GLY A 217 -3.57 -11.59 6.43
C GLY A 217 -2.50 -11.03 5.48
N SER A 218 -2.66 -11.17 4.15
CA SER A 218 -1.80 -10.52 3.16
C SER A 218 -2.10 -9.02 3.01
N LEU A 219 -3.37 -8.64 3.19
CA LEU A 219 -3.83 -7.26 3.05
C LEU A 219 -3.58 -6.43 4.30
N LEU A 220 -3.75 -7.05 5.48
CA LEU A 220 -3.73 -6.39 6.80
C LEU A 220 -2.97 -7.23 7.82
N LYS A 221 -2.43 -6.58 8.84
CA LYS A 221 -1.94 -7.25 10.06
C LYS A 221 -3.13 -7.64 10.92
N ILE A 222 -3.43 -8.93 10.97
CA ILE A 222 -4.58 -9.43 11.72
C ILE A 222 -4.19 -10.13 13.01
N GLN A 223 -5.07 -10.05 14.00
CA GLN A 223 -5.08 -10.86 15.21
C GLN A 223 -6.39 -11.65 15.23
N ILE A 224 -6.28 -12.94 15.52
CA ILE A 224 -7.41 -13.87 15.47
C ILE A 224 -7.61 -14.45 16.87
N GLN A 225 -8.85 -14.47 17.32
CA GLN A 225 -9.29 -15.14 18.54
C GLN A 225 -10.39 -16.13 18.18
N THR A 226 -10.19 -17.41 18.51
CA THR A 226 -11.17 -18.48 18.29
C THR A 226 -11.99 -18.71 19.55
N PHE A 227 -13.30 -18.92 19.41
CA PHE A 227 -14.24 -19.20 20.49
C PHE A 227 -14.70 -20.65 20.46
N GLU A 228 -15.23 -21.16 21.59
CA GLU A 228 -15.69 -22.55 21.74
C GLU A 228 -16.80 -22.94 20.75
N ASN A 229 -17.65 -21.99 20.35
CA ASN A 229 -18.68 -22.20 19.33
C ASN A 229 -18.12 -22.25 17.89
N GLY A 230 -16.80 -22.29 17.72
CA GLY A 230 -16.11 -22.36 16.42
C GLY A 230 -16.02 -21.04 15.67
N THR A 231 -16.60 -19.94 16.18
CA THR A 231 -16.46 -18.62 15.54
C THR A 231 -15.09 -18.02 15.78
N VAL A 232 -14.70 -17.08 14.92
CA VAL A 232 -13.47 -16.30 15.10
C VAL A 232 -13.78 -14.82 15.16
N GLN A 233 -13.03 -14.12 16.00
CA GLN A 233 -12.93 -12.66 15.97
C GLN A 233 -11.65 -12.29 15.22
N VAL A 234 -11.75 -11.34 14.30
CA VAL A 234 -10.61 -10.80 13.55
C VAL A 234 -10.47 -9.34 13.89
N GLN A 235 -9.27 -8.96 14.31
CA GLN A 235 -8.91 -7.58 14.63
C GLN A 235 -7.71 -7.16 13.83
N SER A 236 -7.63 -5.86 13.49
CA SER A 236 -6.44 -5.23 12.94
C SER A 236 -6.19 -3.91 13.66
N ASP A 237 -4.95 -3.66 14.06
CA ASP A 237 -4.55 -2.49 14.86
C ASP A 237 -5.47 -2.26 16.10
N GLY A 238 -5.87 -3.35 16.78
CA GLY A 238 -6.77 -3.33 17.92
C GLY A 238 -8.24 -3.03 17.61
N LYS A 239 -8.62 -2.98 16.33
CA LYS A 239 -9.99 -2.72 15.85
C LYS A 239 -10.62 -4.01 15.36
N ALA A 240 -11.84 -4.30 15.82
CA ALA A 240 -12.58 -5.46 15.37
C ALA A 240 -13.07 -5.25 13.92
N LEU A 241 -12.60 -6.10 13.00
CA LEU A 241 -13.12 -6.17 11.64
C LEU A 241 -14.29 -7.16 11.55
N VAL A 242 -14.16 -8.28 12.27
CA VAL A 242 -15.22 -9.29 12.40
C VAL A 242 -15.34 -9.68 13.87
N SER A 243 -16.56 -9.67 14.39
CA SER A 243 -16.89 -10.14 15.73
C SER A 243 -18.12 -11.03 15.65
N GLN A 244 -17.94 -12.34 15.82
CA GLN A 244 -18.99 -13.34 15.61
C GLN A 244 -19.58 -13.22 14.17
N ASN A 245 -20.87 -12.92 14.04
CA ASN A 245 -21.57 -12.74 12.76
C ASN A 245 -21.70 -11.27 12.32
N VAL A 246 -21.03 -10.35 13.01
CA VAL A 246 -21.02 -8.92 12.70
C VAL A 246 -19.66 -8.54 12.11
N TRP A 247 -19.68 -7.77 11.04
CA TRP A 247 -18.47 -7.18 10.46
C TRP A 247 -18.56 -5.66 10.46
N HIS A 248 -17.38 -5.01 10.49
CA HIS A 248 -17.24 -3.57 10.46
C HIS A 248 -16.43 -3.18 9.23
N ALA A 249 -16.97 -2.25 8.44
CA ALA A 249 -16.29 -1.78 7.24
C ALA A 249 -15.05 -0.96 7.59
N ILE A 250 -14.01 -1.14 6.78
CA ILE A 250 -12.87 -0.24 6.72
C ILE A 250 -13.23 0.83 5.68
N GLU A 251 -13.13 2.09 6.06
CA GLU A 251 -13.40 3.24 5.21
C GLU A 251 -12.13 4.03 4.94
N LEU A 252 -11.96 4.45 3.70
CA LEU A 252 -10.91 5.37 3.29
C LEU A 252 -11.42 6.80 3.45
N ARG A 253 -10.86 7.50 4.42
CA ARG A 253 -11.12 8.92 4.60
C ARG A 253 -10.04 9.74 3.92
N ARG A 254 -10.43 10.49 2.90
CA ARG A 254 -9.58 11.41 2.16
C ARG A 254 -9.93 12.83 2.59
N GLU A 255 -9.03 13.45 3.35
CA GLU A 255 -9.16 14.85 3.70
C GLU A 255 -8.11 15.63 2.90
N PRO A 256 -8.48 16.70 2.21
CA PRO A 256 -7.50 17.56 1.57
C PRO A 256 -6.61 18.15 2.65
N ASP A 257 -5.28 18.06 2.48
CA ASP A 257 -4.38 18.77 3.36
C ASP A 257 -4.55 20.27 3.16
N LEU A 258 -4.80 20.93 4.27
CA LEU A 258 -5.04 22.36 4.33
C LEU A 258 -3.77 23.05 4.77
N LEU A 259 -3.23 23.94 3.97
CA LEU A 259 -2.25 24.88 4.44
C LEU A 259 -2.97 25.96 5.24
N ARG A 260 -2.73 25.99 6.54
CA ARG A 260 -3.40 26.91 7.47
C ARG A 260 -2.45 27.97 7.96
N GLY A 261 -2.87 29.22 7.91
CA GLY A 261 -2.18 30.33 8.55
C GLY A 261 -2.02 30.11 10.06
N GLN A 262 -0.86 30.47 10.61
CA GLN A 262 -0.58 30.30 12.04
C GLN A 262 -1.48 31.22 12.90
N ASN A 263 -1.80 32.41 12.37
CA ASN A 263 -2.59 33.43 13.04
C ASN A 263 -3.86 33.73 12.23
N PRO A 264 -4.90 34.30 12.86
CA PRO A 264 -6.01 34.89 12.13
C PRO A 264 -5.51 35.94 11.14
N VAL A 265 -6.24 36.16 10.05
CA VAL A 265 -5.95 37.22 9.08
C VAL A 265 -5.78 38.57 9.83
N GLY A 266 -4.60 39.14 9.71
CA GLY A 266 -4.25 40.39 10.43
C GLY A 266 -4.98 41.60 9.85
N PHE A 267 -5.40 42.53 10.70
CA PHE A 267 -6.01 43.80 10.32
C PHE A 267 -5.71 44.88 11.36
N PRO A 268 -5.67 46.16 11.00
CA PRO A 268 -5.76 46.69 9.64
C PRO A 268 -4.47 46.40 8.85
N ALA A 269 -4.61 45.96 7.62
CA ALA A 269 -3.48 45.73 6.73
C ALA A 269 -3.87 45.96 5.28
N THR A 270 -2.91 46.35 4.45
CA THR A 270 -3.10 46.57 3.01
C THR A 270 -2.19 45.60 2.27
N LEU A 271 -2.76 44.69 1.49
CA LEU A 271 -2.00 43.83 0.59
C LEU A 271 -1.65 44.64 -0.66
N ASN A 272 -0.35 44.74 -0.95
CA ASN A 272 0.14 45.39 -2.17
C ASN A 272 0.50 44.31 -3.21
N ARG A 273 0.73 44.78 -4.43
CA ARG A 273 1.19 43.90 -5.52
C ARG A 273 2.54 43.25 -5.12
N GLY A 274 2.63 41.95 -5.34
CA GLY A 274 3.81 41.13 -4.99
C GLY A 274 3.92 40.75 -3.52
N ASP A 275 3.04 41.23 -2.62
CA ASP A 275 3.04 40.82 -1.21
C ASP A 275 2.59 39.38 -1.00
N LEU A 276 1.75 38.86 -1.90
CA LEU A 276 1.29 37.46 -1.91
C LEU A 276 1.28 36.91 -3.33
N VAL A 277 2.19 36.01 -3.61
CA VAL A 277 2.27 35.27 -4.88
C VAL A 277 2.04 33.79 -4.59
N ILE A 278 1.10 33.18 -5.27
CA ILE A 278 0.77 31.75 -5.15
C ILE A 278 1.06 31.08 -6.49
N ASN A 279 1.94 30.07 -6.47
CA ASN A 279 2.36 29.33 -7.67
C ASN A 279 2.84 30.25 -8.81
N GLY A 280 3.57 31.33 -8.46
CA GLY A 280 4.09 32.32 -9.40
C GLY A 280 3.06 33.32 -9.90
N VAL A 281 1.83 33.29 -9.39
CA VAL A 281 0.76 34.22 -9.74
C VAL A 281 0.58 35.24 -8.62
N ASP A 282 0.83 36.52 -8.91
CA ASP A 282 0.51 37.60 -7.99
C ASP A 282 -1.01 37.68 -7.79
N ILE A 283 -1.46 37.55 -6.54
CA ILE A 283 -2.89 37.46 -6.23
C ILE A 283 -3.63 38.77 -6.57
N LEU A 284 -2.97 39.91 -6.46
CA LEU A 284 -3.56 41.16 -6.92
C LEU A 284 -3.46 41.33 -8.45
N GLY A 285 -2.35 40.87 -9.07
CA GLY A 285 -2.10 41.07 -10.50
C GLY A 285 -2.11 42.55 -10.86
N SER A 286 -3.08 43.00 -11.65
CA SER A 286 -3.28 44.42 -12.02
C SER A 286 -4.27 45.15 -11.11
N ASP A 287 -4.89 44.47 -10.14
CA ASP A 287 -5.88 45.08 -9.26
C ASP A 287 -5.25 46.07 -8.28
N PRO A 288 -6.03 47.03 -7.76
CA PRO A 288 -5.53 48.01 -6.78
C PRO A 288 -5.21 47.32 -5.45
N PRO A 289 -4.39 47.96 -4.58
CA PRO A 289 -4.09 47.42 -3.26
C PRO A 289 -5.36 47.07 -2.47
N LEU A 290 -5.35 45.89 -1.85
CA LEU A 290 -6.50 45.37 -1.10
C LEU A 290 -6.41 45.78 0.36
N ASN A 291 -7.32 46.64 0.82
CA ASN A 291 -7.37 47.10 2.19
C ASN A 291 -8.28 46.23 3.04
N ILE A 292 -7.69 45.60 4.08
CA ILE A 292 -8.39 44.77 5.06
C ILE A 292 -8.40 45.52 6.38
N ALA A 293 -9.43 46.38 6.56
CA ALA A 293 -9.54 47.24 7.70
C ALA A 293 -10.07 46.54 8.97
N THR A 294 -10.85 45.47 8.79
CA THR A 294 -11.53 44.76 9.89
C THR A 294 -11.63 43.25 9.58
N SER A 295 -11.94 42.43 10.56
CA SER A 295 -12.18 40.99 10.39
C SER A 295 -13.29 40.70 9.38
N ALA A 296 -14.31 41.57 9.29
CA ALA A 296 -15.38 41.42 8.30
C ALA A 296 -14.86 41.54 6.85
N ASN A 297 -13.75 42.21 6.63
CA ASN A 297 -13.11 42.37 5.32
C ASN A 297 -12.13 41.23 4.99
N ALA A 298 -11.83 40.32 5.92
CA ALA A 298 -10.91 39.20 5.66
C ALA A 298 -11.41 38.30 4.49
N GLY A 299 -12.73 38.21 4.29
CA GLY A 299 -13.32 37.53 3.14
C GLY A 299 -12.93 38.12 1.78
N LEU A 300 -12.49 39.38 1.70
CA LEU A 300 -12.00 39.99 0.46
C LEU A 300 -10.69 39.34 0.01
N LEU A 301 -9.80 38.97 0.93
CA LEU A 301 -8.58 38.24 0.63
C LEU A 301 -8.91 36.85 0.05
N VAL A 302 -9.83 36.14 0.70
CA VAL A 302 -10.32 34.84 0.22
C VAL A 302 -10.90 34.96 -1.19
N ASN A 303 -11.75 35.93 -1.43
CA ASN A 303 -12.34 36.16 -2.76
C ASN A 303 -11.26 36.45 -3.80
N GLN A 304 -10.26 37.28 -3.47
CA GLN A 304 -9.19 37.63 -4.38
C GLN A 304 -8.32 36.42 -4.76
N ILE A 305 -8.02 35.54 -3.81
CA ILE A 305 -7.31 34.27 -4.08
C ILE A 305 -8.19 33.37 -4.96
N ASN A 306 -9.49 33.24 -4.64
CA ASN A 306 -10.40 32.37 -5.36
C ASN A 306 -10.68 32.86 -6.80
N LEU A 307 -10.60 34.15 -7.07
CA LEU A 307 -10.66 34.68 -8.44
C LEU A 307 -9.49 34.21 -9.32
N ARG A 308 -8.35 33.85 -8.70
CA ARG A 308 -7.15 33.36 -9.39
C ARG A 308 -7.01 31.84 -9.34
N THR A 309 -8.00 31.10 -8.81
CA THR A 309 -7.95 29.64 -8.67
C THR A 309 -7.61 28.94 -9.99
N GLY A 310 -8.17 29.38 -11.12
CA GLY A 310 -7.86 28.79 -12.43
C GLY A 310 -6.39 28.93 -12.87
N GLN A 311 -5.67 29.91 -12.31
CA GLN A 311 -4.24 30.16 -12.59
C GLN A 311 -3.35 29.55 -11.52
N THR A 312 -3.76 29.63 -10.26
CA THR A 312 -2.98 29.17 -9.10
C THR A 312 -3.17 27.69 -8.80
N GLY A 313 -4.31 27.10 -9.17
CA GLY A 313 -4.71 25.76 -8.75
C GLY A 313 -5.04 25.67 -7.24
N VAL A 314 -5.29 26.82 -6.57
CA VAL A 314 -5.52 26.89 -5.13
C VAL A 314 -6.84 27.60 -4.86
N THR A 315 -7.61 27.09 -3.92
CA THR A 315 -8.78 27.75 -3.32
C THR A 315 -8.44 28.21 -1.91
N ALA A 316 -9.10 29.26 -1.46
CA ALA A 316 -8.96 29.81 -0.12
C ALA A 316 -10.29 29.77 0.65
N ALA A 317 -10.20 29.63 1.95
CA ALA A 317 -11.30 29.76 2.91
C ALA A 317 -10.78 30.38 4.22
N LEU A 318 -11.67 30.72 5.14
CA LEU A 318 -11.32 31.05 6.52
C LEU A 318 -11.85 29.96 7.46
N ASP A 319 -11.05 29.59 8.44
CA ASP A 319 -11.52 28.72 9.50
C ASP A 319 -12.40 29.49 10.52
N PRO A 320 -13.08 28.79 11.45
CA PRO A 320 -13.90 29.46 12.47
C PRO A 320 -13.15 30.45 13.37
N SER A 321 -11.80 30.34 13.41
CA SER A 321 -10.93 31.26 14.14
C SER A 321 -10.44 32.44 13.27
N GLY A 322 -10.89 32.54 12.01
CA GLY A 322 -10.49 33.59 11.07
C GLY A 322 -9.09 33.41 10.45
N ARG A 323 -8.50 32.21 10.50
CA ARG A 323 -7.22 31.90 9.86
C ARG A 323 -7.43 31.52 8.41
N LEU A 324 -6.52 31.96 7.55
CA LEU A 324 -6.54 31.61 6.13
C LEU A 324 -6.24 30.11 5.94
N ILE A 325 -7.09 29.45 5.18
CA ILE A 325 -6.90 28.07 4.72
C ILE A 325 -6.72 28.12 3.20
N LEU A 326 -5.65 27.51 2.71
CA LEU A 326 -5.42 27.26 1.29
C LEU A 326 -5.55 25.76 1.00
N THR A 327 -6.32 25.42 -0.03
CA THR A 327 -6.57 24.04 -0.46
C THR A 327 -6.24 23.92 -1.93
N GLY A 328 -5.47 22.89 -2.30
CA GLY A 328 -5.22 22.57 -3.72
C GLY A 328 -6.49 22.05 -4.41
N THR A 329 -6.76 22.45 -5.65
CA THR A 329 -7.94 22.04 -6.42
C THR A 329 -7.81 20.65 -7.07
N GLY A 330 -6.71 19.94 -6.84
CA GLY A 330 -6.51 18.57 -7.33
C GLY A 330 -6.18 18.43 -8.82
N ASN A 331 -6.06 19.53 -9.56
CA ASN A 331 -5.71 19.51 -11.00
C ASN A 331 -4.19 19.37 -11.22
N GLY A 332 -3.58 18.31 -10.71
CA GLY A 332 -2.16 17.95 -10.99
C GLY A 332 -1.11 18.65 -10.16
N SER A 333 -1.46 19.53 -9.25
CA SER A 333 -0.49 20.26 -8.41
C SER A 333 -0.97 20.30 -6.95
N ASN A 334 -0.58 19.30 -6.19
CA ASN A 334 -0.68 19.37 -4.72
C ASN A 334 0.45 20.23 -4.13
N LEU A 335 1.19 20.94 -4.96
CA LEU A 335 2.27 21.83 -4.58
C LEU A 335 1.75 23.25 -4.55
N ILE A 336 1.92 23.92 -3.41
CA ILE A 336 1.71 25.35 -3.27
C ILE A 336 3.06 26.00 -3.03
N ASN A 337 3.52 26.77 -4.00
CA ASN A 337 4.63 27.70 -3.81
C ASN A 337 4.05 29.03 -3.32
N LEU A 338 4.49 29.49 -2.17
CA LEU A 338 4.11 30.79 -1.61
C LEU A 338 5.32 31.72 -1.57
N GLU A 339 5.20 32.85 -2.22
CA GLU A 339 6.09 33.98 -1.97
C GLU A 339 5.28 35.04 -1.17
N VAL A 340 5.69 35.26 0.07
CA VAL A 340 4.99 36.15 0.99
C VAL A 340 5.98 37.18 1.46
N THR A 341 5.71 38.43 1.12
CA THR A 341 6.58 39.58 1.47
C THR A 341 5.76 40.69 2.12
N GLY A 342 6.42 41.64 2.71
CA GLY A 342 5.80 42.84 3.25
C GLY A 342 4.63 42.56 4.20
N THR A 343 3.48 43.13 3.92
CA THR A 343 2.25 42.95 4.71
C THR A 343 1.57 41.60 4.48
N GLY A 344 1.95 40.84 3.44
CA GLY A 344 1.41 39.54 3.15
C GLY A 344 1.60 38.53 4.30
N LEU A 345 2.76 38.54 4.95
CA LEU A 345 3.06 37.67 6.10
C LEU A 345 2.13 37.96 7.29
N THR A 346 1.92 39.25 7.62
CA THR A 346 1.02 39.63 8.71
C THR A 346 -0.44 39.31 8.39
N LEU A 347 -0.83 39.48 7.12
CA LEU A 347 -2.18 39.24 6.66
C LEU A 347 -2.54 37.77 6.63
N THR A 348 -1.67 36.92 6.09
CA THR A 348 -1.99 35.51 5.85
C THR A 348 -1.60 34.62 7.01
N GLY A 349 -0.64 35.04 7.86
CA GLY A 349 -0.01 34.20 8.86
C GLY A 349 0.74 33.00 8.26
N LEU A 350 1.04 33.04 6.94
CA LEU A 350 1.76 32.00 6.21
C LEU A 350 3.18 32.48 5.90
N SER A 351 4.16 31.62 6.09
CA SER A 351 5.54 31.89 5.64
C SER A 351 5.67 31.64 4.15
N GLY A 352 6.59 32.34 3.47
CA GLY A 352 6.97 31.99 2.11
C GLY A 352 7.69 30.64 2.08
N GLY A 353 7.45 29.83 1.06
CA GLY A 353 8.07 28.52 0.88
C GLY A 353 7.27 27.60 -0.05
N ASP A 354 7.86 26.45 -0.30
CA ASP A 354 7.22 25.39 -1.07
C ASP A 354 6.50 24.44 -0.11
N TYR A 355 5.20 24.27 -0.32
CA TYR A 355 4.36 23.39 0.47
C TYR A 355 3.77 22.30 -0.42
N THR A 356 3.97 21.04 -0.06
CA THR A 356 3.24 19.94 -0.69
C THR A 356 1.96 19.69 0.07
N LEU A 357 0.85 19.93 -0.59
CA LEU A 357 -0.45 19.49 -0.07
C LEU A 357 -0.67 18.04 -0.51
N THR A 358 -0.43 17.13 0.39
CA THR A 358 -0.83 15.74 0.19
C THR A 358 -2.24 15.57 0.72
N ASN A 359 -3.13 14.95 -0.07
CA ASN A 359 -4.41 14.54 0.46
C ASN A 359 -4.15 13.55 1.60
N SER A 360 -4.42 13.95 2.83
CA SER A 360 -4.28 13.03 3.93
C SER A 360 -5.28 11.90 3.74
N THR A 361 -4.76 10.68 3.63
CA THR A 361 -5.57 9.47 3.50
C THR A 361 -5.39 8.67 4.76
N SER A 362 -6.48 8.42 5.45
CA SER A 362 -6.50 7.60 6.66
C SER A 362 -7.51 6.48 6.52
N LEU A 363 -7.31 5.43 7.30
CA LEU A 363 -8.21 4.29 7.39
C LEU A 363 -9.01 4.41 8.69
N GLN A 364 -10.31 4.18 8.59
CA GLN A 364 -11.23 4.23 9.71
C GLN A 364 -12.05 2.94 9.74
N VAL A 365 -12.33 2.42 10.94
CA VAL A 365 -13.21 1.27 11.14
C VAL A 365 -14.41 1.72 11.97
N GLY A 366 -15.63 1.61 11.40
CA GLY A 366 -16.85 2.16 12.03
C GLY A 366 -16.76 3.69 12.20
N ASP A 367 -17.64 4.23 13.05
CA ASP A 367 -17.94 5.67 13.07
C ASP A 367 -16.84 6.61 13.59
N SER A 368 -15.66 6.16 14.03
CA SER A 368 -14.65 7.12 14.53
C SER A 368 -13.26 6.58 14.87
N ILE A 369 -12.87 5.37 14.44
CA ILE A 369 -11.65 4.76 14.96
C ILE A 369 -10.60 4.61 13.85
N TYR A 370 -9.59 5.48 13.88
CA TYR A 370 -8.47 5.44 12.93
C TYR A 370 -7.57 4.21 13.14
N MET A 371 -7.10 3.64 12.04
CA MET A 371 -6.04 2.63 12.00
C MET A 371 -4.72 3.31 11.68
N ASN A 372 -3.74 3.17 12.57
CA ASN A 372 -2.42 3.80 12.40
C ASN A 372 -1.40 2.86 11.73
N GLN A 373 -1.47 1.56 12.03
CA GLN A 373 -0.57 0.54 11.53
C GLN A 373 -1.36 -0.69 11.05
N PRO A 374 -2.07 -0.56 9.92
CA PRO A 374 -2.91 -1.64 9.41
C PRO A 374 -2.11 -2.87 8.96
N GLY A 375 -0.82 -2.73 8.66
CA GLY A 375 0.04 -3.80 8.17
C GLY A 375 -0.25 -4.23 6.71
N GLY A 376 0.55 -5.16 6.23
CA GLY A 376 0.35 -5.79 4.94
C GLY A 376 0.39 -4.86 3.73
N LYS A 377 -0.28 -5.28 2.65
CA LYS A 377 -0.36 -4.52 1.40
C LYS A 377 -0.98 -3.14 1.59
N ILE A 378 -2.00 -3.03 2.46
CA ILE A 378 -2.73 -1.76 2.67
C ILE A 378 -1.82 -0.71 3.33
N GLU A 379 -1.03 -1.07 4.34
CA GLU A 379 -0.07 -0.15 4.94
C GLU A 379 0.99 0.30 3.95
N SER A 380 1.52 -0.62 3.13
CA SER A 380 2.51 -0.28 2.12
C SER A 380 1.97 0.70 1.07
N LEU A 381 0.73 0.50 0.62
CA LEU A 381 0.07 1.42 -0.31
C LEU A 381 -0.21 2.79 0.32
N LEU A 382 -0.66 2.81 1.56
CA LEU A 382 -0.88 4.04 2.31
C LEU A 382 0.43 4.82 2.49
N ASP A 383 1.50 4.15 2.92
CA ASP A 383 2.85 4.74 3.08
C ASP A 383 3.41 5.23 1.73
N THR A 384 3.24 4.45 0.68
CA THR A 384 3.66 4.83 -0.68
C THR A 384 2.94 6.10 -1.14
N LYS A 385 1.62 6.15 -0.99
CA LYS A 385 0.78 7.28 -1.40
C LYS A 385 1.02 8.54 -0.58
N THR A 386 1.18 8.42 0.76
CA THR A 386 1.20 9.58 1.66
C THR A 386 2.61 10.05 2.02
N ARG A 387 3.63 9.24 1.82
CA ARG A 387 5.01 9.57 2.20
C ARG A 387 6.01 9.39 1.04
N VAL A 388 6.13 8.19 0.47
CA VAL A 388 7.23 7.89 -0.46
C VAL A 388 7.13 8.71 -1.75
N LEU A 389 5.97 8.68 -2.41
CA LEU A 389 5.76 9.44 -3.66
C LEU A 389 5.73 10.96 -3.42
N PRO A 390 5.03 11.49 -2.41
CA PRO A 390 5.09 12.92 -2.09
C PRO A 390 6.49 13.43 -1.76
N ASP A 391 7.29 12.70 -0.99
CA ASP A 391 8.68 13.09 -0.70
C ASP A 391 9.52 13.18 -1.98
N THR A 392 9.31 12.26 -2.93
CA THR A 392 9.97 12.29 -4.24
C THR A 392 9.51 13.48 -5.07
N LEU A 393 8.20 13.73 -5.15
CA LEU A 393 7.64 14.90 -5.85
C LEU A 393 8.19 16.21 -5.28
N ASN A 394 8.27 16.32 -3.96
CA ASN A 394 8.86 17.48 -3.29
C ASN A 394 10.33 17.72 -3.66
N ARG A 395 11.14 16.67 -3.66
CA ARG A 395 12.56 16.76 -4.03
C ARG A 395 12.73 17.20 -5.47
N VAL A 396 11.94 16.66 -6.40
CA VAL A 396 11.96 17.07 -7.81
C VAL A 396 11.49 18.51 -7.98
N HIS A 397 10.46 18.90 -7.23
CA HIS A 397 10.00 20.30 -7.21
C HIS A 397 11.09 21.27 -6.74
N GLN A 398 11.75 20.97 -5.62
CA GLN A 398 12.85 21.81 -5.09
C GLN A 398 14.00 21.90 -6.09
N LEU A 399 14.35 20.80 -6.75
CA LEU A 399 15.37 20.77 -7.80
C LEU A 399 15.01 21.71 -8.95
N ALA A 400 13.81 21.56 -9.52
CA ALA A 400 13.34 22.37 -10.64
C ALA A 400 13.19 23.86 -10.27
N ALA A 401 12.58 24.16 -9.13
CA ALA A 401 12.39 25.53 -8.66
C ALA A 401 13.75 26.23 -8.41
N SER A 402 14.74 25.53 -7.84
CA SER A 402 16.08 26.06 -7.64
C SER A 402 16.79 26.29 -8.97
N LEU A 403 16.71 25.34 -9.90
CA LEU A 403 17.24 25.46 -11.26
C LEU A 403 16.67 26.69 -11.96
N ILE A 404 15.34 26.82 -12.00
CA ILE A 404 14.65 27.95 -12.63
C ILE A 404 15.14 29.28 -12.03
N ARG A 405 15.07 29.44 -10.72
CA ARG A 405 15.46 30.68 -10.05
C ARG A 405 16.91 31.04 -10.32
N ARG A 406 17.84 30.10 -10.13
CA ARG A 406 19.29 30.37 -10.26
C ARG A 406 19.71 30.69 -11.69
N VAL A 407 19.23 29.91 -12.65
CA VAL A 407 19.53 30.15 -14.07
C VAL A 407 18.92 31.49 -14.51
N ASN A 408 17.66 31.74 -14.18
CA ASN A 408 17.00 32.98 -14.56
C ASN A 408 17.62 34.24 -13.90
N THR A 409 18.09 34.15 -12.65
CA THR A 409 18.78 35.23 -11.99
C THR A 409 20.02 35.71 -12.78
N ILE A 410 20.83 34.74 -13.22
CA ILE A 410 22.04 35.05 -14.02
C ILE A 410 21.64 35.49 -15.44
N HIS A 411 20.76 34.73 -16.11
CA HIS A 411 20.40 35.00 -17.49
C HIS A 411 19.64 36.32 -17.68
N SER A 412 18.79 36.72 -16.74
CA SER A 412 18.09 38.02 -16.84
C SER A 412 19.02 39.23 -16.61
N GLN A 413 20.15 39.04 -15.94
CA GLN A 413 21.16 40.09 -15.79
C GLN A 413 22.13 40.13 -16.95
N ALA A 414 22.18 39.08 -17.76
CA ALA A 414 23.06 38.96 -18.91
C ALA A 414 22.50 39.68 -20.14
N PHE A 415 23.40 39.97 -21.10
CA PHE A 415 23.06 40.61 -22.37
C PHE A 415 23.10 39.61 -23.53
N ASP A 416 22.12 39.72 -24.43
CA ASP A 416 22.04 38.94 -25.69
C ASP A 416 22.92 39.60 -26.79
N LEU A 417 22.94 38.96 -27.97
CA LEU A 417 23.75 39.49 -29.12
C LEU A 417 23.30 40.88 -29.57
N ASN A 418 22.11 41.33 -29.23
CA ASN A 418 21.57 42.65 -29.55
C ASN A 418 21.79 43.65 -28.41
N GLY A 419 22.53 43.27 -27.34
CA GLY A 419 22.78 44.11 -26.17
C GLY A 419 21.55 44.31 -25.26
N GLN A 420 20.55 43.41 -25.39
CA GLN A 420 19.34 43.46 -24.57
C GLN A 420 19.45 42.48 -23.40
N SER A 421 18.89 42.85 -22.26
CA SER A 421 18.84 42.05 -21.04
C SER A 421 17.40 41.84 -20.55
N ASN A 422 17.26 41.35 -19.33
CA ASN A 422 15.99 41.16 -18.61
C ASN A 422 15.03 40.13 -19.25
N ARG A 423 15.63 39.05 -19.77
CA ARG A 423 14.84 37.88 -20.29
C ARG A 423 15.15 36.65 -19.44
N PRO A 424 14.11 35.94 -18.95
CA PRO A 424 14.33 34.65 -18.30
C PRO A 424 14.68 33.58 -19.34
N PHE A 425 15.55 32.63 -19.00
CA PHE A 425 15.84 31.47 -19.83
C PHE A 425 14.71 30.43 -19.74
N PHE A 426 14.31 30.10 -18.51
CA PHE A 426 13.18 29.21 -18.24
C PHE A 426 11.90 30.00 -17.93
N THR A 427 10.78 29.47 -18.39
CA THR A 427 9.43 29.84 -17.99
C THR A 427 8.83 28.77 -17.08
N GLY A 428 7.78 29.11 -16.34
CA GLY A 428 7.17 28.23 -15.36
C GLY A 428 7.81 28.40 -13.97
N THR A 429 7.22 27.73 -12.98
CA THR A 429 7.60 27.83 -11.57
C THR A 429 7.82 26.47 -10.91
N ASN A 430 7.38 25.40 -11.56
CA ASN A 430 7.42 24.04 -11.05
C ASN A 430 7.72 23.04 -12.19
N PRO A 431 8.00 21.76 -11.89
CA PRO A 431 8.32 20.78 -12.93
C PRO A 431 7.24 20.61 -13.99
N SER A 432 5.96 20.70 -13.63
CA SER A 432 4.86 20.43 -14.58
C SER A 432 4.71 21.50 -15.67
N ASN A 433 5.15 22.74 -15.41
CA ASN A 433 5.06 23.85 -16.35
C ASN A 433 6.44 24.41 -16.78
N LEU A 434 7.52 23.73 -16.43
CA LEU A 434 8.88 24.12 -16.83
C LEU A 434 9.05 24.03 -18.34
N ALA A 435 9.52 25.10 -18.96
CA ALA A 435 9.88 25.17 -20.37
C ALA A 435 10.96 26.22 -20.60
N VAL A 436 11.72 26.10 -21.68
CA VAL A 436 12.59 27.19 -22.15
C VAL A 436 11.70 28.32 -22.71
N SER A 437 12.11 29.57 -22.50
CA SER A 437 11.39 30.75 -23.01
C SER A 437 11.12 30.65 -24.51
N GLY A 438 9.86 30.78 -24.93
CA GLY A 438 9.47 30.67 -26.33
C GLY A 438 10.15 31.70 -27.25
N THR A 439 10.53 32.87 -26.71
CA THR A 439 11.28 33.88 -27.48
C THR A 439 12.70 33.42 -27.77
N ILE A 440 13.37 32.75 -26.80
CA ILE A 440 14.73 32.22 -26.96
C ILE A 440 14.72 30.99 -27.88
N GLN A 441 13.66 30.17 -27.81
CA GLN A 441 13.49 29.02 -28.71
C GLN A 441 13.31 29.49 -30.17
N ALA A 442 12.59 30.58 -30.40
CA ALA A 442 12.36 31.13 -31.72
C ALA A 442 13.62 31.75 -32.33
N ASP A 443 14.42 32.43 -31.51
CA ASP A 443 15.70 33.03 -31.94
C ASP A 443 16.78 32.84 -30.86
N PRO A 444 17.73 31.89 -31.06
CA PRO A 444 18.86 31.68 -30.16
C PRO A 444 19.81 32.86 -30.01
N ALA A 445 19.74 33.88 -30.87
CA ALA A 445 20.49 35.13 -30.68
C ALA A 445 20.08 35.88 -29.42
N LEU A 446 18.85 35.66 -28.96
CA LEU A 446 18.29 36.25 -27.73
C LEU A 446 18.75 35.53 -26.44
N LEU A 447 19.51 34.44 -26.55
CA LEU A 447 20.15 33.81 -25.40
C LEU A 447 21.21 34.77 -24.82
N ALA A 448 21.06 35.18 -23.57
CA ALA A 448 21.94 36.17 -22.95
C ALA A 448 23.16 35.48 -22.29
N LEU A 449 24.36 35.73 -22.80
CA LEU A 449 25.60 35.07 -22.36
C LEU A 449 26.67 36.05 -21.86
N ALA A 450 26.52 37.35 -22.15
CA ALA A 450 27.49 38.40 -21.85
C ALA A 450 27.17 39.16 -20.55
N ALA A 451 28.17 39.54 -19.80
CA ALA A 451 28.02 40.42 -18.64
C ALA A 451 28.00 41.91 -19.02
N ASP A 452 28.58 42.27 -20.16
CA ASP A 452 28.69 43.66 -20.62
C ASP A 452 27.97 43.85 -21.97
N ALA A 453 27.08 44.86 -22.00
CA ALA A 453 26.34 45.25 -23.20
C ALA A 453 27.24 45.78 -24.35
N SER A 454 28.46 46.16 -24.05
CA SER A 454 29.38 46.73 -25.05
C SER A 454 30.09 45.67 -25.89
N PHE A 455 30.16 44.44 -25.40
CA PHE A 455 30.91 43.34 -26.08
C PHE A 455 30.14 42.01 -26.14
N PRO A 456 28.85 41.98 -26.48
CA PRO A 456 28.07 40.77 -26.44
C PRO A 456 28.61 39.58 -27.26
N PRO A 457 29.22 39.79 -28.49
CA PRO A 457 29.70 38.70 -29.29
C PRO A 457 30.96 38.00 -28.75
N GLY A 458 31.74 38.66 -27.88
CA GLY A 458 33.00 38.13 -27.35
C GLY A 458 32.97 37.75 -25.87
N ASP A 459 31.91 38.05 -25.17
CA ASP A 459 31.80 37.79 -23.74
C ASP A 459 30.86 36.61 -23.41
N GLY A 460 31.43 35.52 -22.90
CA GLY A 460 30.71 34.34 -22.40
C GLY A 460 30.74 34.16 -20.90
N SER A 461 31.04 35.24 -20.16
CA SER A 461 31.21 35.16 -18.69
C SER A 461 29.95 34.72 -17.96
N GLN A 462 28.76 35.15 -18.41
CA GLN A 462 27.50 34.74 -17.78
C GLN A 462 27.11 33.29 -18.13
N ALA A 463 27.47 32.80 -19.33
CA ALA A 463 27.36 31.40 -19.64
C ALA A 463 28.23 30.53 -18.70
N ARG A 464 29.47 30.97 -18.45
CA ARG A 464 30.35 30.32 -17.48
C ARG A 464 29.78 30.38 -16.04
N ALA A 465 29.16 31.48 -15.65
CA ALA A 465 28.50 31.60 -14.35
C ALA A 465 27.33 30.61 -14.21
N ILE A 466 26.52 30.41 -15.26
CA ILE A 466 25.47 29.39 -15.28
C ILE A 466 26.07 27.98 -15.17
N TYR A 467 27.15 27.67 -15.91
CA TYR A 467 27.85 26.39 -15.77
C TYR A 467 28.35 26.15 -14.34
N GLN A 468 28.85 27.17 -13.66
CA GLN A 468 29.35 27.07 -12.29
C GLN A 468 28.24 26.76 -11.27
N LEU A 469 26.97 27.04 -11.57
CA LEU A 469 25.84 26.64 -10.71
C LEU A 469 25.80 25.14 -10.43
N ARG A 470 26.33 24.33 -11.34
CA ARG A 470 26.48 22.89 -11.18
C ARG A 470 27.16 22.51 -9.87
N PHE A 471 28.16 23.30 -9.44
CA PHE A 471 29.02 23.03 -8.29
C PHE A 471 28.71 23.92 -7.07
N GLN A 472 27.81 24.88 -7.21
CA GLN A 472 27.46 25.79 -6.12
C GLN A 472 26.38 25.19 -5.21
N ALA A 473 26.56 25.34 -3.92
CA ALA A 473 25.53 24.97 -2.94
C ALA A 473 24.28 25.84 -3.14
N THR A 474 23.17 25.20 -3.52
CA THR A 474 21.93 25.88 -3.89
C THR A 474 20.70 25.36 -3.15
N ILE A 475 20.67 24.10 -2.75
CA ILE A 475 19.53 23.46 -2.07
C ILE A 475 20.03 22.82 -0.78
N GLY A 476 19.64 23.36 0.37
CA GLY A 476 19.99 22.78 1.66
C GLY A 476 21.50 22.63 1.94
N GLY A 477 22.34 23.38 1.22
CA GLY A 477 23.80 23.29 1.30
C GLY A 477 24.44 22.35 0.28
N GLU A 478 23.65 21.68 -0.54
CA GLU A 478 24.11 20.80 -1.64
C GLU A 478 24.08 21.53 -2.99
N SER A 479 24.90 21.08 -3.94
CA SER A 479 24.78 21.49 -5.34
C SER A 479 23.57 20.83 -6.01
N LEU A 480 23.12 21.37 -7.16
CA LEU A 480 22.01 20.77 -7.92
C LEU A 480 22.29 19.31 -8.30
N GLU A 481 23.53 19.03 -8.70
CA GLU A 481 23.95 17.68 -9.08
C GLU A 481 24.03 16.74 -7.88
N ASP A 482 24.59 17.19 -6.75
CA ASP A 482 24.68 16.37 -5.55
C ASP A 482 23.29 16.10 -4.96
N TYR A 483 22.40 17.08 -4.98
CA TYR A 483 21.02 16.93 -4.54
C TYR A 483 20.28 15.87 -5.37
N TYR A 484 20.46 15.91 -6.70
CA TYR A 484 19.89 14.88 -7.58
C TYR A 484 20.52 13.50 -7.30
N ARG A 485 21.85 13.43 -7.15
CA ARG A 485 22.55 12.18 -6.80
C ARG A 485 22.07 11.60 -5.47
N THR A 486 21.84 12.45 -4.48
CA THR A 486 21.26 12.04 -3.19
C THR A 486 19.85 11.46 -3.36
N LEU A 487 19.01 12.06 -4.23
CA LEU A 487 17.70 11.52 -4.56
C LEU A 487 17.79 10.10 -5.15
N VAL A 488 18.62 9.91 -6.18
CA VAL A 488 18.80 8.60 -6.86
C VAL A 488 19.37 7.55 -5.90
N THR A 489 20.39 7.92 -5.11
CA THR A 489 21.01 7.00 -4.14
C THR A 489 20.03 6.58 -3.05
N THR A 490 19.23 7.52 -2.53
CA THR A 490 18.21 7.21 -1.51
C THR A 490 17.16 6.25 -2.06
N MET A 491 16.74 6.46 -3.31
CA MET A 491 15.81 5.58 -4.00
C MET A 491 16.40 4.19 -4.21
N GLY A 492 17.62 4.10 -4.75
CA GLY A 492 18.31 2.83 -4.95
C GLY A 492 18.50 2.04 -3.65
N ASN A 493 18.85 2.71 -2.55
CA ASN A 493 18.93 2.08 -1.23
C ASN A 493 17.57 1.53 -0.75
N THR A 494 16.50 2.29 -0.99
CA THR A 494 15.12 1.85 -0.63
C THR A 494 14.72 0.61 -1.43
N ILE A 495 15.01 0.59 -2.73
CA ILE A 495 14.75 -0.56 -3.61
C ILE A 495 15.58 -1.77 -3.17
N GLY A 496 16.89 -1.58 -2.93
CA GLY A 496 17.77 -2.66 -2.48
C GLY A 496 17.28 -3.30 -1.19
N GLN A 497 16.92 -2.51 -0.19
CA GLN A 497 16.35 -2.99 1.07
C GLN A 497 15.00 -3.72 0.88
N ALA A 498 14.10 -3.16 0.05
CA ALA A 498 12.82 -3.79 -0.19
C ALA A 498 12.97 -5.13 -0.92
N ARG A 499 13.88 -5.21 -1.90
CA ARG A 499 14.18 -6.44 -2.66
C ARG A 499 14.77 -7.53 -1.75
N GLU A 500 15.81 -7.21 -0.97
CA GLU A 500 16.43 -8.14 -0.02
C GLU A 500 15.41 -8.68 0.99
N ARG A 501 14.56 -7.80 1.52
CA ARG A 501 13.50 -8.20 2.45
C ARG A 501 12.46 -9.09 1.80
N THR A 502 12.04 -8.78 0.58
CA THR A 502 11.08 -9.60 -0.17
C THR A 502 11.63 -10.99 -0.41
N GLU A 503 12.85 -11.12 -0.95
CA GLU A 503 13.51 -12.40 -1.23
C GLU A 503 13.67 -13.24 0.05
N THR A 504 14.10 -12.63 1.14
CA THR A 504 14.24 -13.32 2.43
C THR A 504 12.88 -13.82 2.94
N LEU A 505 11.87 -12.98 2.87
CA LEU A 505 10.52 -13.32 3.35
C LEU A 505 9.85 -14.38 2.47
N ASP A 506 10.11 -14.40 1.17
CA ASP A 506 9.63 -15.45 0.26
C ASP A 506 10.18 -16.82 0.66
N LEU A 507 11.49 -16.91 0.96
CA LEU A 507 12.12 -18.15 1.43
C LEU A 507 11.56 -18.60 2.79
N VAL A 508 11.42 -17.68 3.74
CA VAL A 508 10.87 -18.00 5.07
C VAL A 508 9.41 -18.43 4.98
N LYS A 509 8.59 -17.70 4.21
CA LYS A 509 7.18 -18.05 3.97
C LYS A 509 7.04 -19.44 3.35
N ALA A 510 7.84 -19.74 2.32
CA ALA A 510 7.85 -21.07 1.70
C ALA A 510 8.25 -22.17 2.70
N SER A 511 9.23 -21.92 3.58
CA SER A 511 9.62 -22.86 4.63
C SER A 511 8.48 -23.11 5.63
N VAL A 512 7.80 -22.05 6.09
CA VAL A 512 6.66 -22.16 7.02
C VAL A 512 5.49 -22.87 6.33
N ASP A 513 5.23 -22.59 5.05
CA ASP A 513 4.16 -23.25 4.30
C ASP A 513 4.43 -24.76 4.13
N ASN A 514 5.67 -25.15 3.82
CA ASN A 514 6.08 -26.55 3.76
C ASN A 514 5.89 -27.26 5.13
N GLN A 515 6.21 -26.59 6.25
CA GLN A 515 5.95 -27.13 7.58
C GLN A 515 4.45 -27.26 7.84
N ARG A 516 3.64 -26.26 7.45
CA ARG A 516 2.18 -26.29 7.53
C ARG A 516 1.60 -27.45 6.74
N GLN A 517 2.04 -27.64 5.50
CA GLN A 517 1.60 -28.73 4.63
C GLN A 517 2.01 -30.10 5.16
N SER A 518 3.16 -30.23 5.84
CA SER A 518 3.57 -31.51 6.44
C SER A 518 2.64 -31.96 7.57
N VAL A 519 1.95 -31.03 8.23
CA VAL A 519 0.97 -31.33 9.30
C VAL A 519 -0.45 -31.48 8.73
N SER A 520 -0.87 -30.52 7.91
CA SER A 520 -2.26 -30.41 7.43
C SER A 520 -2.51 -31.04 6.06
N GLY A 521 -1.47 -31.32 5.29
CA GLY A 521 -1.58 -31.83 3.94
C GLY A 521 -2.01 -33.31 3.90
N VAL A 522 -2.64 -33.68 2.80
CA VAL A 522 -3.04 -35.07 2.53
C VAL A 522 -1.92 -35.79 1.79
N ASN A 523 -1.33 -36.82 2.41
CA ASN A 523 -0.41 -37.73 1.75
C ASN A 523 -1.20 -38.88 1.15
N LEU A 524 -1.27 -38.96 -0.18
CA LEU A 524 -2.05 -39.99 -0.90
C LEU A 524 -1.62 -41.42 -0.57
N ASP A 525 -0.30 -41.67 -0.38
CA ASP A 525 0.19 -43.00 -0.06
C ASP A 525 -0.25 -43.45 1.34
N GLU A 526 -0.22 -42.51 2.32
CA GLU A 526 -0.75 -42.79 3.65
C GLU A 526 -2.26 -43.01 3.64
N GLU A 527 -3.02 -42.21 2.90
CA GLU A 527 -4.47 -42.36 2.83
C GLU A 527 -4.85 -43.67 2.12
N LEU A 528 -4.14 -44.09 1.05
CA LEU A 528 -4.34 -45.38 0.39
C LEU A 528 -4.02 -46.54 1.34
N ALA A 529 -2.94 -46.47 2.11
CA ALA A 529 -2.61 -47.48 3.12
C ALA A 529 -3.70 -47.58 4.20
N ASN A 530 -4.18 -46.42 4.69
CA ASN A 530 -5.27 -46.34 5.66
C ASN A 530 -6.58 -46.92 5.07
N MET A 531 -6.92 -46.63 3.82
CA MET A 531 -8.07 -47.16 3.13
C MET A 531 -8.03 -48.69 3.07
N LEU A 532 -6.89 -49.26 2.70
CA LEU A 532 -6.71 -50.71 2.67
C LEU A 532 -6.84 -51.35 4.07
N GLN A 533 -6.30 -50.69 5.10
CA GLN A 533 -6.44 -51.14 6.47
C GLN A 533 -7.90 -51.11 6.92
N PHE A 534 -8.63 -50.02 6.65
CA PHE A 534 -10.04 -49.88 7.02
C PHE A 534 -10.91 -50.86 6.26
N GLN A 535 -10.65 -51.13 4.97
CA GLN A 535 -11.35 -52.16 4.18
C GLN A 535 -11.17 -53.54 4.77
N ARG A 536 -9.91 -53.90 5.17
CA ARG A 536 -9.65 -55.20 5.83
C ARG A 536 -10.37 -55.32 7.17
N SER A 537 -10.35 -54.26 7.97
CA SER A 537 -11.02 -54.18 9.27
C SER A 537 -12.55 -54.28 9.12
N PHE A 538 -13.10 -53.58 8.13
CA PHE A 538 -14.53 -53.69 7.78
C PHE A 538 -14.92 -55.13 7.39
N SER A 539 -14.13 -55.75 6.51
CA SER A 539 -14.38 -57.13 6.08
C SER A 539 -14.27 -58.11 7.25
N ALA A 540 -13.33 -57.93 8.17
CA ALA A 540 -13.20 -58.74 9.37
C ALA A 540 -14.43 -58.59 10.30
N ALA A 541 -14.85 -57.34 10.55
CA ALA A 541 -16.03 -57.06 11.36
C ALA A 541 -17.32 -57.62 10.73
N ALA A 542 -17.45 -57.58 9.40
CA ALA A 542 -18.58 -58.19 8.68
C ALA A 542 -18.62 -59.71 8.83
N ARG A 543 -17.46 -60.37 8.76
CA ARG A 543 -17.39 -61.82 9.00
C ARG A 543 -17.80 -62.18 10.44
N VAL A 544 -17.34 -61.41 11.45
CA VAL A 544 -17.79 -61.63 12.83
C VAL A 544 -19.29 -61.48 12.95
N MET A 545 -19.87 -60.48 12.28
CA MET A 545 -21.32 -60.27 12.28
C MET A 545 -22.08 -61.45 11.68
N THR A 546 -21.62 -61.95 10.51
CA THR A 546 -22.21 -63.12 9.86
C THR A 546 -22.13 -64.36 10.79
N THR A 547 -20.95 -64.62 11.40
CA THR A 547 -20.79 -65.75 12.33
C THR A 547 -21.70 -65.62 13.57
N MET A 548 -21.91 -64.41 14.09
CA MET A 548 -22.84 -64.16 15.19
C MET A 548 -24.29 -64.38 14.78
N ASP A 549 -24.66 -63.96 13.56
CA ASP A 549 -26.00 -64.20 13.01
C ASP A 549 -26.27 -65.69 12.82
N GLU A 550 -25.31 -66.45 12.32
CA GLU A 550 -25.38 -67.94 12.20
C GLU A 550 -25.52 -68.57 13.59
N MET A 551 -24.75 -68.16 14.61
CA MET A 551 -24.89 -68.66 15.98
C MET A 551 -26.27 -68.33 16.58
N LEU A 552 -26.78 -67.12 16.34
CA LEU A 552 -28.12 -66.75 16.77
C LEU A 552 -29.20 -67.57 16.11
N ASN A 553 -29.08 -67.81 14.82
CA ASN A 553 -29.99 -68.67 14.07
C ASN A 553 -30.00 -70.12 14.59
N GLN A 554 -28.81 -70.66 14.94
CA GLN A 554 -28.73 -72.04 15.55
C GLN A 554 -29.38 -72.03 16.94
N ILE A 555 -29.24 -71.02 17.76
CA ILE A 555 -29.88 -70.93 19.08
C ILE A 555 -31.38 -70.83 18.93
N VAL A 556 -31.90 -69.96 18.04
CA VAL A 556 -33.34 -69.79 17.82
C VAL A 556 -34.01 -71.09 17.25
N ASN A 557 -33.37 -71.72 16.24
CA ASN A 557 -33.91 -72.92 15.66
C ASN A 557 -33.69 -74.16 16.54
N GLY A 558 -32.64 -74.19 17.42
CA GLY A 558 -32.38 -75.32 18.33
C GLY A 558 -33.18 -75.23 19.63
N LEU A 559 -33.77 -74.11 19.98
CA LEU A 559 -34.65 -73.93 21.16
C LEU A 559 -36.14 -74.11 20.78
N GLY A 560 -36.47 -74.18 19.47
CA GLY A 560 -37.83 -74.29 18.94
C GLY A 560 -38.20 -75.75 18.49
N ALA A 561 -37.31 -76.71 18.78
CA ALA A 561 -37.56 -78.14 18.47
C ALA A 561 -37.82 -78.95 19.73
#